data_9b08729f66dc07d3297325c3a76c0633
#
_entry.id   9b08729f66dc07d3297325c3a76c0633
#
_cell.length_a   1.000
_cell.length_b   1.000
_cell.length_c   1.000
_cell.angle_alpha   90.00
_cell.angle_beta   90.00
_cell.angle_gamma   90.00
#
_symmetry.space_group_name_H-M   'P 1'
#
loop_
_entity.id
_entity.type
_entity.pdbx_description
1 polymer ?
#
loop_
_entity_poly.entity_id
_entity_poly.type
_entity_poly.pdbx_seq_one_letter_code
_entity_poly.pdbx_strand_id
1 'polypeptide(L)'
;GGILCAICYAWLTGLQPPALRTVAELSVWGGLKLSGRQWSGWQVWCCCLAAIIFADPVAVISQSLWLSAFAVAGLLFWYQWFPAPNGNFPRGLRWLLNLLHLQAGITLLLLPLQVALFHGISVTAMLANLFAVPWVTFVTVPLILAGMILHLTGPFFLEEWVWYLTDRALAALFYLLNALPQGWVNIDNRWQWLTLLPWLTLIAWRLNVWRTWPAVCLCGLLLMSWPLWRPINASGWQVHMLDVGQGLAMVIVRNGNALLYDTGLAWPEGDSAQQLIIPWLRWHNLEPE
;
A
#
# COMPACT_ATOMS: atom_id res chain seq x y z
N GLY A 1 -19.57 6.58 20.47
CA GLY A 1 -18.32 6.10 21.10
C GLY A 1 -17.14 6.10 20.12
N GLY A 2 -17.25 5.41 18.95
CA GLY A 2 -16.12 5.17 18.04
C GLY A 2 -15.44 6.43 17.49
N ILE A 3 -16.21 7.48 17.15
CA ILE A 3 -15.65 8.76 16.65
C ILE A 3 -14.82 9.43 17.75
N LEU A 4 -15.30 9.44 18.99
CA LEU A 4 -14.54 10.00 20.13
C LEU A 4 -13.23 9.25 20.34
N CYS A 5 -13.24 7.92 20.31
CA CYS A 5 -12.02 7.12 20.40
C CYS A 5 -11.04 7.43 19.25
N ALA A 6 -11.53 7.60 18.02
CA ALA A 6 -10.70 7.95 16.88
C ALA A 6 -10.10 9.35 17.01
N ILE A 7 -10.85 10.33 17.53
CA ILE A 7 -10.35 11.69 17.80
C ILE A 7 -9.27 11.65 18.90
N CYS A 8 -9.53 10.95 20.00
CA CYS A 8 -8.53 10.78 21.07
C CYS A 8 -7.26 10.12 20.55
N TYR A 9 -7.40 9.05 19.75
CA TYR A 9 -6.26 8.39 19.13
C TYR A 9 -5.47 9.33 18.21
N ALA A 10 -6.16 10.07 17.33
CA ALA A 10 -5.51 11.03 16.44
C ALA A 10 -4.76 12.11 17.20
N TRP A 11 -5.33 12.59 18.30
CA TRP A 11 -4.68 13.57 19.17
C TRP A 11 -3.43 13.01 19.87
N LEU A 12 -3.51 11.80 20.39
CA LEU A 12 -2.39 11.10 21.04
C LEU A 12 -1.25 10.77 20.08
N THR A 13 -1.56 10.50 18.79
CA THR A 13 -0.55 10.21 17.75
C THR A 13 0.04 11.47 17.10
N GLY A 14 -0.24 12.67 17.63
CA GLY A 14 0.30 13.93 17.11
C GLY A 14 -0.36 14.38 15.81
N LEU A 15 -1.65 14.06 15.61
CA LEU A 15 -2.46 14.48 14.44
C LEU A 15 -1.86 14.08 13.09
N GLN A 16 -1.23 12.92 13.04
CA GLN A 16 -0.64 12.39 11.81
C GLN A 16 -1.70 12.29 10.68
N PRO A 17 -1.33 12.58 9.41
CA PRO A 17 -2.28 12.57 8.29
C PRO A 17 -3.13 11.31 8.15
N PRO A 18 -2.62 10.07 8.37
CA PRO A 18 -3.44 8.86 8.33
C PRO A 18 -4.52 8.81 9.42
N ALA A 19 -4.19 9.29 10.64
CA ALA A 19 -5.13 9.32 11.76
C ALA A 19 -6.25 10.34 11.52
N LEU A 20 -5.91 11.53 11.00
CA LEU A 20 -6.89 12.56 10.64
C LEU A 20 -7.87 12.08 9.56
N ARG A 21 -7.38 11.33 8.56
CA ARG A 21 -8.24 10.72 7.53
C ARG A 21 -9.24 9.75 8.14
N THR A 22 -8.79 8.87 9.03
CA THR A 22 -9.66 7.93 9.73
C THR A 22 -10.75 8.65 10.54
N VAL A 23 -10.40 9.76 11.21
CA VAL A 23 -11.38 10.60 11.93
C VAL A 23 -12.38 11.22 10.96
N ALA A 24 -11.92 11.76 9.83
CA ALA A 24 -12.79 12.33 8.80
C ALA A 24 -13.73 11.29 8.22
N GLU A 25 -13.22 10.11 7.85
CA GLU A 25 -14.01 9.01 7.31
C GLU A 25 -15.08 8.52 8.30
N LEU A 26 -14.72 8.31 9.55
CA LEU A 26 -15.67 7.90 10.60
C LEU A 26 -16.71 8.97 10.88
N SER A 27 -16.32 10.25 10.83
CA SER A 27 -17.24 11.38 11.05
C SER A 27 -18.25 11.50 9.91
N VAL A 28 -17.79 11.41 8.68
CA VAL A 28 -18.65 11.41 7.48
C VAL A 28 -19.59 10.20 7.50
N TRP A 29 -19.03 9.00 7.70
CA TRP A 29 -19.86 7.79 7.78
C TRP A 29 -20.90 7.85 8.91
N GLY A 30 -20.49 8.33 10.10
CA GLY A 30 -21.40 8.53 11.24
C GLY A 30 -22.50 9.54 10.94
N GLY A 31 -22.16 10.67 10.33
CA GLY A 31 -23.12 11.70 9.90
C GLY A 31 -24.13 11.17 8.86
N LEU A 32 -23.63 10.45 7.85
CA LEU A 32 -24.47 9.81 6.83
C LEU A 32 -25.39 8.76 7.43
N LYS A 33 -24.92 7.97 8.38
CA LYS A 33 -25.74 6.98 9.09
C LYS A 33 -26.81 7.61 9.94
N LEU A 34 -26.53 8.73 10.59
CA LEU A 34 -27.51 9.49 11.39
C LEU A 34 -28.59 10.15 10.52
N SER A 35 -28.32 10.40 9.23
CA SER A 35 -29.30 10.94 8.29
C SER A 35 -30.49 10.00 8.00
N GLY A 36 -30.43 8.76 8.48
CA GLY A 36 -31.47 7.75 8.31
C GLY A 36 -31.64 7.20 6.88
N ARG A 37 -30.82 7.68 5.93
CA ARG A 37 -30.82 7.20 4.54
C ARG A 37 -29.89 5.99 4.38
N GLN A 38 -30.27 5.08 3.49
CA GLN A 38 -29.39 3.99 3.08
C GLN A 38 -28.43 4.49 2.00
N TRP A 39 -27.18 4.63 2.36
CA TRP A 39 -26.10 5.02 1.46
C TRP A 39 -25.37 3.79 0.93
N SER A 40 -25.09 3.75 -0.36
CA SER A 40 -24.22 2.70 -0.92
C SER A 40 -22.78 2.91 -0.47
N GLY A 41 -21.98 1.83 -0.42
CA GLY A 41 -20.56 1.93 -0.08
C GLY A 41 -19.80 2.92 -0.95
N TRP A 42 -20.11 2.99 -2.24
CA TRP A 42 -19.52 3.94 -3.18
C TRP A 42 -19.87 5.40 -2.86
N GLN A 43 -21.11 5.66 -2.49
CA GLN A 43 -21.52 7.02 -2.09
C GLN A 43 -20.80 7.46 -0.81
N VAL A 44 -20.69 6.57 0.17
CA VAL A 44 -19.93 6.84 1.41
C VAL A 44 -18.47 7.12 1.06
N TRP A 45 -17.84 6.29 0.22
CA TRP A 45 -16.47 6.48 -0.21
C TRP A 45 -16.26 7.83 -0.91
N CYS A 46 -17.13 8.20 -1.85
CA CYS A 46 -17.05 9.50 -2.51
C CYS A 46 -17.19 10.68 -1.53
N CYS A 47 -18.13 10.58 -0.57
CA CYS A 47 -18.33 11.61 0.44
C CYS A 47 -17.11 11.74 1.37
N CYS A 48 -16.50 10.62 1.77
CA CYS A 48 -15.27 10.63 2.58
C CYS A 48 -14.11 11.27 1.83
N LEU A 49 -13.89 10.86 0.57
CA LEU A 49 -12.83 11.42 -0.25
C LEU A 49 -13.04 12.94 -0.49
N ALA A 50 -14.26 13.35 -0.82
CA ALA A 50 -14.60 14.77 -0.99
C ALA A 50 -14.37 15.57 0.29
N ALA A 51 -14.73 15.04 1.46
CA ALA A 51 -14.52 15.70 2.75
C ALA A 51 -13.03 15.86 3.07
N ILE A 52 -12.21 14.84 2.79
CA ILE A 52 -10.76 14.90 3.01
C ILE A 52 -10.12 15.95 2.10
N ILE A 53 -10.45 15.96 0.79
CA ILE A 53 -9.91 16.93 -0.17
C ILE A 53 -10.39 18.35 0.14
N PHE A 54 -11.61 18.50 0.63
CA PHE A 54 -12.13 19.81 1.03
C PHE A 54 -11.42 20.36 2.28
N ALA A 55 -11.10 19.48 3.24
CA ALA A 55 -10.39 19.85 4.47
C ALA A 55 -8.90 20.14 4.20
N ASP A 56 -8.28 19.37 3.33
CA ASP A 56 -6.87 19.50 2.95
C ASP A 56 -6.72 19.29 1.43
N PRO A 57 -6.80 20.35 0.62
CA PRO A 57 -6.62 20.25 -0.83
C PRO A 57 -5.23 19.74 -1.25
N VAL A 58 -4.20 19.98 -0.43
CA VAL A 58 -2.82 19.56 -0.72
C VAL A 58 -2.67 18.03 -0.57
N ALA A 59 -3.56 17.39 0.16
CA ALA A 59 -3.58 15.92 0.28
C ALA A 59 -3.68 15.21 -1.08
N VAL A 60 -4.21 15.85 -2.13
CA VAL A 60 -4.27 15.30 -3.50
C VAL A 60 -2.88 14.94 -4.04
N ILE A 61 -1.83 15.65 -3.62
CA ILE A 61 -0.44 15.36 -4.03
C ILE A 61 0.13 14.17 -3.25
N SER A 62 -0.49 13.81 -2.12
CA SER A 62 0.00 12.74 -1.24
C SER A 62 -0.26 11.35 -1.83
N GLN A 63 0.81 10.60 -2.08
CA GLN A 63 0.73 9.19 -2.48
C GLN A 63 -0.08 8.34 -1.48
N SER A 64 0.06 8.64 -0.20
CA SER A 64 -0.63 7.97 0.90
C SER A 64 -2.16 8.14 0.84
N LEU A 65 -2.68 9.29 0.38
CA LEU A 65 -4.12 9.46 0.16
C LEU A 65 -4.62 8.50 -0.92
N TRP A 66 -3.95 8.46 -2.05
CA TRP A 66 -4.37 7.63 -3.18
C TRP A 66 -4.28 6.15 -2.87
N LEU A 67 -3.23 5.70 -2.18
CA LEU A 67 -3.12 4.30 -1.72
C LEU A 67 -4.29 3.91 -0.83
N SER A 68 -4.64 4.75 0.15
CA SER A 68 -5.79 4.50 1.04
C SER A 68 -7.12 4.52 0.27
N ALA A 69 -7.36 5.54 -0.54
CA ALA A 69 -8.59 5.69 -1.31
C ALA A 69 -8.80 4.53 -2.29
N PHE A 70 -7.76 4.16 -3.04
CA PHE A 70 -7.84 3.03 -3.97
C PHE A 70 -7.93 1.68 -3.26
N ALA A 71 -7.34 1.52 -2.06
CA ALA A 71 -7.51 0.31 -1.27
C ALA A 71 -8.98 0.09 -0.90
N VAL A 72 -9.66 1.13 -0.40
CA VAL A 72 -11.09 1.05 -0.04
C VAL A 72 -11.94 0.86 -1.29
N ALA A 73 -11.71 1.60 -2.38
CA ALA A 73 -12.42 1.42 -3.64
C ALA A 73 -12.23 0.00 -4.20
N GLY A 74 -10.99 -0.51 -4.15
CA GLY A 74 -10.68 -1.87 -4.55
C GLY A 74 -11.43 -2.91 -3.74
N LEU A 75 -11.51 -2.75 -2.42
CA LEU A 75 -12.28 -3.63 -1.55
C LEU A 75 -13.77 -3.59 -1.86
N LEU A 76 -14.35 -2.40 -2.06
CA LEU A 76 -15.75 -2.27 -2.44
C LEU A 76 -16.04 -3.00 -3.76
N PHE A 77 -15.17 -2.80 -4.75
CA PHE A 77 -15.25 -3.49 -6.03
C PHE A 77 -15.11 -5.01 -5.88
N TRP A 78 -14.09 -5.45 -5.12
CA TRP A 78 -13.80 -6.87 -4.90
C TRP A 78 -14.98 -7.62 -4.29
N TYR A 79 -15.54 -7.10 -3.20
CA TYR A 79 -16.66 -7.75 -2.53
C TYR A 79 -17.98 -7.71 -3.30
N GLN A 80 -18.17 -6.72 -4.19
CA GLN A 80 -19.31 -6.69 -5.08
C GLN A 80 -19.21 -7.72 -6.21
N TRP A 81 -18.02 -7.93 -6.74
CA TRP A 81 -17.80 -8.83 -7.87
C TRP A 81 -17.45 -10.24 -7.46
N PHE A 82 -16.77 -10.40 -6.36
CA PHE A 82 -16.32 -11.66 -5.79
C PHE A 82 -16.75 -11.73 -4.32
N PRO A 83 -18.02 -12.12 -4.02
CA PRO A 83 -18.46 -12.26 -2.64
C PRO A 83 -17.63 -13.32 -1.92
N ALA A 84 -17.44 -13.11 -0.63
CA ALA A 84 -16.68 -14.03 0.21
C ALA A 84 -17.24 -15.46 0.13
N PRO A 85 -16.39 -16.50 0.20
CA PRO A 85 -16.83 -17.89 0.06
C PRO A 85 -17.79 -18.27 1.19
N ASN A 86 -19.06 -18.50 0.82
CA ASN A 86 -20.14 -18.93 1.71
C ASN A 86 -20.24 -20.46 1.73
N GLY A 87 -19.28 -21.13 2.37
CA GLY A 87 -19.32 -22.59 2.57
C GLY A 87 -19.63 -22.97 4.04
N ASN A 88 -20.09 -24.21 4.25
CA ASN A 88 -20.24 -24.79 5.60
C ASN A 88 -18.88 -25.21 6.18
N PHE A 89 -17.97 -24.25 6.30
CA PHE A 89 -16.66 -24.46 6.89
C PHE A 89 -16.68 -24.20 8.40
N PRO A 90 -15.82 -24.88 9.19
CA PRO A 90 -15.61 -24.56 10.60
C PRO A 90 -15.17 -23.09 10.75
N ARG A 91 -15.56 -22.46 11.85
CA ARG A 91 -15.37 -21.01 12.08
C ARG A 91 -13.94 -20.52 11.81
N GLY A 92 -12.94 -21.29 12.26
CA GLY A 92 -11.51 -20.94 12.07
C GLY A 92 -11.09 -20.96 10.59
N LEU A 93 -11.52 -22.00 9.84
CA LEU A 93 -11.20 -22.10 8.42
C LEU A 93 -11.92 -21.02 7.61
N ARG A 94 -13.16 -20.69 7.94
CA ARG A 94 -13.91 -19.59 7.30
C ARG A 94 -13.23 -18.24 7.52
N TRP A 95 -12.77 -17.98 8.76
CA TRP A 95 -12.03 -16.77 9.06
C TRP A 95 -10.75 -16.69 8.24
N LEU A 96 -9.97 -17.77 8.15
CA LEU A 96 -8.74 -17.83 7.34
C LEU A 96 -9.02 -17.63 5.84
N LEU A 97 -10.05 -18.29 5.31
CA LEU A 97 -10.45 -18.13 3.90
C LEU A 97 -10.89 -16.70 3.59
N ASN A 98 -11.62 -16.05 4.48
CA ASN A 98 -12.02 -14.66 4.32
C ASN A 98 -10.81 -13.72 4.36
N LEU A 99 -9.84 -13.99 5.22
CA LEU A 99 -8.61 -13.21 5.30
C LEU A 99 -7.76 -13.39 4.04
N LEU A 100 -7.62 -14.62 3.53
CA LEU A 100 -6.94 -14.89 2.26
C LEU A 100 -7.66 -14.23 1.08
N HIS A 101 -8.98 -14.30 1.05
CA HIS A 101 -9.80 -13.66 0.02
C HIS A 101 -9.62 -12.13 0.03
N LEU A 102 -9.66 -11.51 1.20
CA LEU A 102 -9.38 -10.09 1.39
C LEU A 102 -7.96 -9.73 0.91
N GLN A 103 -6.97 -10.50 1.33
CA GLN A 103 -5.57 -10.25 0.97
C GLN A 103 -5.32 -10.41 -0.53
N ALA A 104 -5.91 -11.43 -1.15
CA ALA A 104 -5.85 -11.61 -2.61
C ALA A 104 -6.47 -10.43 -3.35
N GLY A 105 -7.63 -9.95 -2.91
CA GLY A 105 -8.30 -8.78 -3.49
C GLY A 105 -7.43 -7.53 -3.42
N ILE A 106 -6.90 -7.20 -2.24
CA ILE A 106 -6.05 -6.03 -2.06
C ILE A 106 -4.77 -6.15 -2.90
N THR A 107 -4.10 -7.30 -2.86
CA THR A 107 -2.85 -7.50 -3.62
C THR A 107 -3.07 -7.36 -5.13
N LEU A 108 -4.09 -8.00 -5.68
CA LEU A 108 -4.38 -7.94 -7.11
C LEU A 108 -4.82 -6.54 -7.57
N LEU A 109 -5.70 -5.89 -6.78
CA LEU A 109 -6.28 -4.62 -7.18
C LEU A 109 -5.32 -3.44 -6.97
N LEU A 110 -4.45 -3.50 -5.96
CA LEU A 110 -3.44 -2.46 -5.73
C LEU A 110 -2.13 -2.69 -6.50
N LEU A 111 -1.96 -3.85 -7.15
CA LEU A 111 -0.73 -4.19 -7.85
C LEU A 111 -0.27 -3.10 -8.85
N PRO A 112 -1.12 -2.56 -9.76
CA PRO A 112 -0.68 -1.51 -10.69
C PRO A 112 -0.26 -0.23 -9.96
N LEU A 113 -0.98 0.13 -8.91
CA LEU A 113 -0.69 1.33 -8.12
C LEU A 113 0.61 1.16 -7.32
N GLN A 114 0.83 0.00 -6.72
CA GLN A 114 2.07 -0.31 -6.01
C GLN A 114 3.28 -0.23 -6.94
N VAL A 115 3.17 -0.81 -8.14
CA VAL A 115 4.26 -0.75 -9.11
C VAL A 115 4.49 0.68 -9.62
N ALA A 116 3.44 1.45 -9.86
CA ALA A 116 3.55 2.84 -10.28
C ALA A 116 4.22 3.74 -9.21
N LEU A 117 3.99 3.46 -7.92
CA LEU A 117 4.51 4.27 -6.82
C LEU A 117 5.87 3.77 -6.28
N PHE A 118 6.05 2.46 -6.19
CA PHE A 118 7.22 1.85 -5.54
C PHE A 118 8.18 1.14 -6.50
N HIS A 119 7.81 1.07 -7.79
CA HIS A 119 8.63 0.44 -8.86
C HIS A 119 8.99 -1.02 -8.59
N GLY A 120 8.20 -1.70 -7.76
CA GLY A 120 8.40 -3.08 -7.40
C GLY A 120 7.24 -3.68 -6.64
N ILE A 121 7.29 -4.97 -6.44
CA ILE A 121 6.31 -5.73 -5.66
C ILE A 121 7.04 -6.61 -4.64
N SER A 122 6.42 -6.81 -3.50
CA SER A 122 6.87 -7.80 -2.53
C SER A 122 6.02 -9.06 -2.64
N VAL A 123 6.62 -10.13 -3.13
CA VAL A 123 5.94 -11.44 -3.24
C VAL A 123 5.63 -12.03 -1.87
N THR A 124 6.49 -11.75 -0.89
CA THR A 124 6.32 -12.22 0.49
C THR A 124 5.33 -11.39 1.30
N ALA A 125 4.96 -10.19 0.84
CA ALA A 125 4.04 -9.32 1.57
C ALA A 125 2.67 -9.97 1.83
N MET A 126 2.17 -10.77 0.90
CA MET A 126 0.91 -11.50 1.09
C MET A 126 0.99 -12.46 2.28
N LEU A 127 2.08 -13.22 2.40
CA LEU A 127 2.31 -14.13 3.51
C LEU A 127 2.57 -13.35 4.81
N ALA A 128 3.41 -12.33 4.75
CA ALA A 128 3.70 -11.47 5.89
C ALA A 128 2.42 -10.86 6.46
N ASN A 129 1.57 -10.29 5.63
CA ASN A 129 0.33 -9.64 6.06
C ASN A 129 -0.69 -10.62 6.63
N LEU A 130 -0.66 -11.89 6.20
CA LEU A 130 -1.58 -12.92 6.69
C LEU A 130 -1.47 -13.14 8.21
N PHE A 131 -0.27 -13.03 8.77
CA PHE A 131 -0.05 -13.14 10.21
C PHE A 131 0.23 -11.79 10.88
N ALA A 132 0.92 -10.85 10.21
CA ALA A 132 1.25 -9.56 10.80
C ALA A 132 0.00 -8.72 11.07
N VAL A 133 -0.94 -8.66 10.14
CA VAL A 133 -2.17 -7.87 10.31
C VAL A 133 -3.00 -8.35 11.51
N PRO A 134 -3.34 -9.64 11.66
CA PRO A 134 -4.02 -10.11 12.87
C PRO A 134 -3.20 -9.90 14.14
N TRP A 135 -1.90 -10.15 14.11
CA TRP A 135 -1.03 -9.97 15.27
C TRP A 135 -1.04 -8.53 15.75
N VAL A 136 -0.81 -7.58 14.85
CA VAL A 136 -0.82 -6.16 15.19
C VAL A 136 -2.19 -5.74 15.70
N THR A 137 -3.27 -6.15 15.03
CA THR A 137 -4.64 -5.73 15.35
C THR A 137 -5.12 -6.27 16.70
N PHE A 138 -4.82 -7.53 17.01
CA PHE A 138 -5.38 -8.19 18.21
C PHE A 138 -4.42 -8.26 19.38
N VAL A 139 -3.12 -8.06 19.17
CA VAL A 139 -2.11 -8.13 20.23
C VAL A 139 -1.44 -6.78 20.44
N THR A 140 -0.74 -6.28 19.42
CA THR A 140 0.13 -5.11 19.58
C THR A 140 -0.68 -3.82 19.86
N VAL A 141 -1.70 -3.53 19.06
CA VAL A 141 -2.50 -2.30 19.23
C VAL A 141 -3.25 -2.28 20.57
N PRO A 142 -3.94 -3.36 21.01
CA PRO A 142 -4.56 -3.38 22.34
C PRO A 142 -3.57 -3.19 23.47
N LEU A 143 -2.37 -3.78 23.39
CA LEU A 143 -1.32 -3.60 24.41
C LEU A 143 -0.83 -2.16 24.45
N ILE A 144 -0.57 -1.53 23.31
CA ILE A 144 -0.17 -0.12 23.23
C ILE A 144 -1.25 0.77 23.85
N LEU A 145 -2.52 0.57 23.46
CA LEU A 145 -3.63 1.35 24.02
C LEU A 145 -3.79 1.14 25.53
N ALA A 146 -3.62 -0.08 26.01
CA ALA A 146 -3.63 -0.35 27.44
C ALA A 146 -2.47 0.34 28.17
N GLY A 147 -1.26 0.30 27.62
CA GLY A 147 -0.10 1.02 28.16
C GLY A 147 -0.34 2.53 28.22
N MET A 148 -0.89 3.11 27.16
CA MET A 148 -1.24 4.54 27.14
C MET A 148 -2.30 4.92 28.18
N ILE A 149 -3.33 4.09 28.35
CA ILE A 149 -4.38 4.32 29.37
C ILE A 149 -3.78 4.22 30.77
N LEU A 150 -2.93 3.22 31.04
CA LEU A 150 -2.26 3.04 32.33
C LEU A 150 -1.32 4.22 32.63
N HIS A 151 -0.63 4.74 31.64
CA HIS A 151 0.21 5.93 31.78
C HIS A 151 -0.60 7.15 32.24
N LEU A 152 -1.80 7.32 31.70
CA LEU A 152 -2.69 8.44 32.06
C LEU A 152 -3.40 8.24 33.42
N THR A 153 -3.68 7.00 33.83
CA THR A 153 -4.50 6.68 35.00
C THR A 153 -3.74 6.22 36.23
N GLY A 154 -2.46 5.81 36.06
CA GLY A 154 -1.52 5.81 37.14
C GLY A 154 -1.09 4.61 37.95
N PRO A 155 -1.30 3.32 37.77
CA PRO A 155 -0.42 2.39 38.45
C PRO A 155 0.84 2.10 37.62
N PHE A 156 1.91 2.84 37.85
CA PHE A 156 3.21 2.74 37.15
C PHE A 156 3.76 1.30 37.07
N PHE A 157 3.50 0.47 38.09
CA PHE A 157 3.91 -0.93 38.09
C PHE A 157 3.27 -1.76 36.97
N LEU A 158 1.96 -1.57 36.68
CA LEU A 158 1.26 -2.26 35.59
C LEU A 158 1.67 -1.73 34.23
N GLU A 159 1.98 -0.45 34.14
CA GLU A 159 2.45 0.21 32.92
C GLU A 159 3.74 -0.43 32.40
N GLU A 160 4.76 -0.60 33.27
CA GLU A 160 6.03 -1.22 32.88
C GLU A 160 5.83 -2.65 32.33
N TRP A 161 4.95 -3.43 32.95
CA TRP A 161 4.62 -4.77 32.50
C TRP A 161 3.93 -4.79 31.13
N VAL A 162 3.02 -3.85 30.89
CA VAL A 162 2.32 -3.76 29.58
C VAL A 162 3.30 -3.32 28.49
N TRP A 163 4.18 -2.38 28.76
CA TRP A 163 5.22 -1.99 27.79
C TRP A 163 6.21 -3.12 27.53
N TYR A 164 6.61 -3.87 28.56
CA TYR A 164 7.44 -5.05 28.38
C TYR A 164 6.77 -6.10 27.51
N LEU A 165 5.48 -6.40 27.72
CA LEU A 165 4.72 -7.32 26.90
C LEU A 165 4.58 -6.83 25.45
N THR A 166 4.39 -5.54 25.26
CA THR A 166 4.32 -4.89 23.94
C THR A 166 5.62 -5.05 23.18
N ASP A 167 6.75 -4.80 23.85
CA ASP A 167 8.08 -4.97 23.27
C ASP A 167 8.32 -6.45 22.87
N ARG A 168 7.95 -7.40 23.72
CA ARG A 168 8.05 -8.84 23.40
C ARG A 168 7.14 -9.25 22.24
N ALA A 169 5.94 -8.72 22.17
CA ALA A 169 5.03 -8.96 21.06
C ALA A 169 5.58 -8.43 19.74
N LEU A 170 6.17 -7.23 19.75
CA LEU A 170 6.84 -6.65 18.58
C LEU A 170 8.09 -7.45 18.20
N ALA A 171 8.93 -7.82 19.16
CA ALA A 171 10.12 -8.63 18.91
C ALA A 171 9.77 -9.96 18.27
N ALA A 172 8.72 -10.64 18.73
CA ALA A 172 8.24 -11.88 18.15
C ALA A 172 7.73 -11.68 16.72
N LEU A 173 7.00 -10.59 16.46
CA LEU A 173 6.53 -10.25 15.12
C LEU A 173 7.71 -10.01 14.17
N PHE A 174 8.68 -9.19 14.55
CA PHE A 174 9.85 -8.91 13.72
C PHE A 174 10.73 -10.14 13.51
N TYR A 175 10.84 -11.00 14.51
CA TYR A 175 11.53 -12.30 14.35
C TYR A 175 10.88 -13.15 13.24
N LEU A 176 9.55 -13.26 13.24
CA LEU A 176 8.81 -13.98 12.21
C LEU A 176 8.94 -13.32 10.83
N LEU A 177 8.87 -11.99 10.76
CA LEU A 177 9.01 -11.24 9.50
C LEU A 177 10.41 -11.40 8.92
N ASN A 178 11.45 -11.35 9.75
CA ASN A 178 12.84 -11.51 9.32
C ASN A 178 13.17 -12.95 8.89
N ALA A 179 12.39 -13.94 9.35
CA ALA A 179 12.52 -15.33 8.90
C ALA A 179 11.95 -15.55 7.48
N LEU A 180 11.16 -14.61 6.97
CA LEU A 180 10.66 -14.68 5.60
C LEU A 180 11.78 -14.29 4.62
N PRO A 181 11.88 -14.99 3.46
CA PRO A 181 12.85 -14.62 2.44
C PRO A 181 12.56 -13.21 1.90
N GLN A 182 13.61 -12.48 1.55
CA GLN A 182 13.45 -11.20 0.86
C GLN A 182 12.77 -11.45 -0.48
N GLY A 183 11.51 -11.04 -0.59
CA GLY A 183 10.68 -11.26 -1.77
C GLY A 183 10.42 -9.99 -2.56
N TRP A 184 11.29 -8.99 -2.44
CA TRP A 184 11.16 -7.78 -3.24
C TRP A 184 11.64 -8.03 -4.67
N VAL A 185 10.77 -7.76 -5.64
CA VAL A 185 11.07 -7.85 -7.07
C VAL A 185 10.92 -6.46 -7.67
N ASN A 186 12.02 -5.91 -8.17
CA ASN A 186 11.99 -4.66 -8.95
C ASN A 186 11.28 -4.92 -10.26
N ILE A 187 10.39 -4.03 -10.64
CA ILE A 187 9.66 -4.10 -11.91
C ILE A 187 10.12 -2.93 -12.77
N ASP A 188 10.80 -3.26 -13.87
CA ASP A 188 11.22 -2.30 -14.88
C ASP A 188 9.97 -1.57 -15.45
N ASN A 189 10.16 -0.32 -15.83
CA ASN A 189 9.13 0.54 -16.45
C ASN A 189 8.39 -0.14 -17.62
N ARG A 190 9.06 -1.03 -18.35
CA ARG A 190 8.46 -1.82 -19.44
C ARG A 190 7.36 -2.76 -18.99
N TRP A 191 7.50 -3.31 -17.78
CA TRP A 191 6.58 -4.30 -17.22
C TRP A 191 5.38 -3.66 -16.50
N GLN A 192 5.39 -2.34 -16.32
CA GLN A 192 4.32 -1.63 -15.59
C GLN A 192 2.93 -1.90 -16.21
N TRP A 193 2.83 -1.84 -17.52
CA TRP A 193 1.57 -2.08 -18.22
C TRP A 193 1.05 -3.49 -18.02
N LEU A 194 1.95 -4.48 -17.81
CA LEU A 194 1.57 -5.86 -17.52
C LEU A 194 0.92 -5.99 -16.14
N THR A 195 1.14 -5.07 -15.23
CA THR A 195 0.48 -5.06 -13.91
C THR A 195 -1.01 -4.80 -13.99
N LEU A 196 -1.50 -4.30 -15.12
CA LEU A 196 -2.93 -4.17 -15.41
C LEU A 196 -3.58 -5.48 -15.86
N LEU A 197 -2.80 -6.50 -16.23
CA LEU A 197 -3.34 -7.80 -16.70
C LEU A 197 -4.29 -8.45 -15.70
N PRO A 198 -4.03 -8.50 -14.39
CA PRO A 198 -4.98 -9.06 -13.43
C PRO A 198 -6.36 -8.37 -13.50
N TRP A 199 -6.38 -7.04 -13.61
CA TRP A 199 -7.62 -6.29 -13.75
C TRP A 199 -8.35 -6.62 -15.05
N LEU A 200 -7.63 -6.62 -16.16
CA LEU A 200 -8.20 -6.91 -17.47
C LEU A 200 -8.72 -8.35 -17.56
N THR A 201 -7.99 -9.30 -16.98
CA THR A 201 -8.42 -10.71 -16.94
C THR A 201 -9.67 -10.88 -16.09
N LEU A 202 -9.75 -10.22 -14.91
CA LEU A 202 -10.93 -10.25 -14.06
C LEU A 202 -12.15 -9.63 -14.75
N ILE A 203 -11.99 -8.48 -15.40
CA ILE A 203 -13.04 -7.81 -16.15
C ILE A 203 -13.49 -8.67 -17.34
N ALA A 204 -12.55 -9.17 -18.13
CA ALA A 204 -12.83 -10.03 -19.28
C ALA A 204 -13.56 -11.33 -18.87
N TRP A 205 -13.16 -11.92 -17.75
CA TRP A 205 -13.80 -13.09 -17.19
C TRP A 205 -15.23 -12.77 -16.71
N ARG A 206 -15.40 -11.69 -15.97
CA ARG A 206 -16.71 -11.29 -15.41
C ARG A 206 -17.72 -10.90 -16.48
N LEU A 207 -17.28 -10.23 -17.54
CA LEU A 207 -18.11 -9.79 -18.66
C LEU A 207 -18.23 -10.85 -19.75
N ASN A 208 -17.64 -12.05 -19.57
CA ASN A 208 -17.58 -13.11 -20.59
C ASN A 208 -16.95 -12.68 -21.93
N VAL A 209 -16.17 -11.59 -21.94
CA VAL A 209 -15.53 -11.07 -23.16
C VAL A 209 -14.64 -12.11 -23.83
N TRP A 210 -13.95 -12.93 -23.04
CA TRP A 210 -13.08 -14.01 -23.54
C TRP A 210 -13.83 -15.07 -24.36
N ARG A 211 -15.14 -15.26 -24.10
CA ARG A 211 -16.00 -16.18 -24.88
C ARG A 211 -16.60 -15.51 -26.10
N THR A 212 -17.02 -14.23 -25.94
CA THR A 212 -17.74 -13.49 -27.00
C THR A 212 -16.76 -12.90 -28.01
N TRP A 213 -15.60 -12.43 -27.55
CA TRP A 213 -14.61 -11.72 -28.36
C TRP A 213 -13.18 -12.17 -28.07
N PRO A 214 -12.83 -13.46 -28.29
CA PRO A 214 -11.50 -13.99 -27.98
C PRO A 214 -10.39 -13.28 -28.75
N ALA A 215 -10.65 -12.84 -29.98
CA ALA A 215 -9.69 -12.05 -30.77
C ALA A 215 -9.34 -10.70 -30.11
N VAL A 216 -10.32 -10.03 -29.50
CA VAL A 216 -10.07 -8.76 -28.77
C VAL A 216 -9.18 -8.99 -27.56
N CYS A 217 -9.41 -10.07 -26.80
CA CYS A 217 -8.55 -10.44 -25.67
C CYS A 217 -7.12 -10.76 -26.14
N LEU A 218 -6.96 -11.50 -27.23
CA LEU A 218 -5.66 -11.83 -27.81
C LEU A 218 -4.94 -10.56 -28.29
N CYS A 219 -5.62 -9.69 -29.03
CA CYS A 219 -5.06 -8.41 -29.47
C CYS A 219 -4.64 -7.52 -28.29
N GLY A 220 -5.45 -7.48 -27.22
CA GLY A 220 -5.12 -6.75 -26.01
C GLY A 220 -3.85 -7.27 -25.34
N LEU A 221 -3.70 -8.60 -25.24
CA LEU A 221 -2.49 -9.24 -24.71
C LEU A 221 -1.26 -8.94 -25.58
N LEU A 222 -1.39 -9.02 -26.90
CA LEU A 222 -0.31 -8.72 -27.84
C LEU A 222 0.11 -7.25 -27.75
N LEU A 223 -0.85 -6.32 -27.68
CA LEU A 223 -0.56 -4.90 -27.50
C LEU A 223 0.13 -4.62 -26.17
N MET A 224 -0.28 -5.28 -25.08
CA MET A 224 0.38 -5.14 -23.78
C MET A 224 1.77 -5.77 -23.75
N SER A 225 2.03 -6.80 -24.54
CA SER A 225 3.37 -7.39 -24.68
C SER A 225 4.32 -6.56 -25.57
N TRP A 226 3.80 -5.57 -26.33
CA TRP A 226 4.59 -4.75 -27.25
C TRP A 226 5.84 -4.10 -26.63
N PRO A 227 5.81 -3.54 -25.38
CA PRO A 227 6.99 -2.97 -24.76
C PRO A 227 8.13 -3.97 -24.53
N LEU A 228 7.80 -5.28 -24.41
CA LEU A 228 8.79 -6.34 -24.20
C LEU A 228 9.63 -6.63 -25.45
N TRP A 229 9.06 -6.32 -26.62
CA TRP A 229 9.67 -6.61 -27.92
C TRP A 229 10.55 -5.47 -28.41
N ARG A 230 10.53 -4.32 -27.74
CA ARG A 230 11.40 -3.20 -28.09
C ARG A 230 12.82 -3.49 -27.62
N PRO A 231 13.81 -3.45 -28.53
CA PRO A 231 15.21 -3.59 -28.13
C PRO A 231 15.61 -2.41 -27.21
N ILE A 232 16.52 -2.67 -26.27
CA ILE A 232 17.15 -1.64 -25.48
C ILE A 232 18.14 -0.92 -26.38
N ASN A 233 17.73 0.10 -27.09
CA ASN A 233 18.64 0.94 -27.85
C ASN A 233 19.34 1.91 -26.89
N ALA A 234 20.29 1.39 -26.15
CA ALA A 234 21.19 2.16 -25.28
C ALA A 234 22.54 2.39 -25.95
N SER A 235 22.54 2.72 -27.24
CA SER A 235 23.77 3.15 -27.92
C SER A 235 23.99 4.64 -27.70
N GLY A 236 24.72 5.00 -26.64
CA GLY A 236 25.06 6.39 -26.35
C GLY A 236 25.26 6.62 -24.85
N TRP A 237 25.91 7.73 -24.55
CA TRP A 237 26.01 8.26 -23.21
C TRP A 237 24.74 9.06 -22.90
N GLN A 238 24.15 8.82 -21.74
CA GLN A 238 23.06 9.62 -21.19
C GLN A 238 23.50 10.18 -19.86
N VAL A 239 23.30 11.46 -19.64
CA VAL A 239 23.61 12.13 -18.38
C VAL A 239 22.31 12.67 -17.82
N HIS A 240 21.97 12.26 -16.63
CA HIS A 240 20.79 12.70 -15.90
C HIS A 240 21.22 13.46 -14.66
N MET A 241 20.78 14.69 -14.54
CA MET A 241 20.92 15.48 -13.33
C MET A 241 19.64 15.35 -12.52
N LEU A 242 19.75 14.86 -11.30
CA LEU A 242 18.61 14.64 -10.42
C LEU A 242 18.45 15.86 -9.51
N ASP A 243 17.21 16.29 -9.32
CA ASP A 243 16.88 17.36 -8.39
C ASP A 243 16.87 16.81 -6.96
N VAL A 244 17.99 16.98 -6.27
CA VAL A 244 18.18 16.56 -4.88
C VAL A 244 18.01 17.72 -3.88
N GLY A 245 17.49 18.85 -4.37
CA GLY A 245 17.32 20.08 -3.59
C GLY A 245 18.65 20.81 -3.40
N GLN A 246 19.33 20.63 -2.26
CA GLN A 246 20.67 21.16 -2.06
C GLN A 246 21.71 20.09 -2.39
N GLY A 247 22.73 20.45 -3.14
CA GLY A 247 23.78 19.55 -3.59
C GLY A 247 23.68 19.20 -5.07
N LEU A 248 24.51 18.26 -5.51
CA LEU A 248 24.55 17.75 -6.86
C LEU A 248 24.33 16.25 -6.85
N ALA A 249 23.57 15.74 -7.80
CA ALA A 249 23.49 14.32 -8.08
C ALA A 249 23.38 14.13 -9.60
N MET A 250 24.34 13.45 -10.17
CA MET A 250 24.38 13.13 -11.59
C MET A 250 24.51 11.63 -11.79
N VAL A 251 23.74 11.11 -12.73
CA VAL A 251 23.79 9.71 -13.14
C VAL A 251 24.21 9.67 -14.61
N ILE A 252 25.32 9.05 -14.87
CA ILE A 252 25.85 8.84 -16.22
C ILE A 252 25.55 7.40 -16.61
N VAL A 253 24.73 7.21 -17.63
CA VAL A 253 24.29 5.88 -18.08
C VAL A 253 24.95 5.52 -19.39
N ARG A 254 25.49 4.30 -19.47
CA ARG A 254 26.00 3.72 -20.71
C ARG A 254 25.78 2.21 -20.72
N ASN A 255 25.15 1.70 -21.78
CA ASN A 255 24.94 0.26 -21.98
C ASN A 255 24.29 -0.48 -20.80
N GLY A 256 23.42 0.20 -20.05
CA GLY A 256 22.75 -0.39 -18.90
C GLY A 256 23.47 -0.24 -17.56
N ASN A 257 24.72 0.25 -17.55
CA ASN A 257 25.48 0.55 -16.35
C ASN A 257 25.30 2.02 -15.97
N ALA A 258 25.33 2.33 -14.69
CA ALA A 258 25.21 3.68 -14.17
C ALA A 258 26.41 4.07 -13.32
N LEU A 259 27.05 5.20 -13.67
CA LEU A 259 28.06 5.84 -12.87
C LEU A 259 27.43 7.00 -12.10
N LEU A 260 27.57 7.02 -10.79
CA LEU A 260 27.11 8.11 -9.95
C LEU A 260 28.22 9.13 -9.73
N TYR A 261 27.90 10.40 -9.96
CA TYR A 261 28.76 11.52 -9.62
C TYR A 261 28.03 12.40 -8.62
N ASP A 262 28.50 12.40 -7.38
CA ASP A 262 27.86 12.99 -6.22
C ASP A 262 26.47 12.39 -5.93
N THR A 263 26.07 12.42 -4.67
CA THR A 263 24.80 11.82 -4.21
C THR A 263 23.93 12.77 -3.40
N GLY A 264 24.26 14.07 -3.45
CA GLY A 264 23.53 15.10 -2.73
C GLY A 264 23.82 15.09 -1.22
N LEU A 265 22.91 15.64 -0.45
CA LEU A 265 23.05 15.80 1.00
C LEU A 265 22.59 14.57 1.77
N ALA A 266 23.25 14.32 2.90
CA ALA A 266 22.80 13.42 3.95
C ALA A 266 22.43 14.22 5.20
N TRP A 267 21.39 13.76 5.92
CA TRP A 267 20.91 14.33 7.18
C TRP A 267 20.64 13.20 8.18
N PRO A 268 20.47 13.51 9.49
CA PRO A 268 20.36 12.48 10.53
C PRO A 268 19.28 11.42 10.34
N GLU A 269 18.21 11.76 9.61
CA GLU A 269 17.05 10.88 9.40
C GLU A 269 16.96 10.30 7.98
N GLY A 270 17.96 10.54 7.11
CA GLY A 270 17.96 10.04 5.75
C GLY A 270 19.00 10.70 4.86
N ASP A 271 18.99 10.33 3.59
CA ASP A 271 19.85 10.92 2.58
C ASP A 271 19.13 11.01 1.22
N SER A 272 19.67 11.87 0.33
CA SER A 272 19.15 12.04 -1.03
C SER A 272 19.31 10.77 -1.87
N ALA A 273 20.31 9.94 -1.57
CA ALA A 273 20.55 8.71 -2.31
C ALA A 273 19.43 7.71 -2.07
N GLN A 274 19.00 7.51 -0.82
CA GLN A 274 17.90 6.58 -0.49
C GLN A 274 16.56 7.09 -0.98
N GLN A 275 16.33 8.41 -0.92
CA GLN A 275 15.02 8.98 -1.24
C GLN A 275 14.79 9.19 -2.74
N LEU A 276 15.84 9.50 -3.51
CA LEU A 276 15.70 9.89 -4.91
C LEU A 276 16.55 9.02 -5.86
N ILE A 277 17.84 8.81 -5.55
CA ILE A 277 18.77 8.18 -6.51
C ILE A 277 18.50 6.69 -6.63
N ILE A 278 18.38 5.97 -5.52
CA ILE A 278 18.12 4.52 -5.53
C ILE A 278 16.77 4.19 -6.19
N PRO A 279 15.65 4.89 -5.87
CA PRO A 279 14.39 4.71 -6.59
C PRO A 279 14.52 5.01 -8.08
N TRP A 280 15.24 6.05 -8.46
CA TRP A 280 15.46 6.41 -9.86
C TRP A 280 16.25 5.34 -10.61
N LEU A 281 17.33 4.81 -10.03
CA LEU A 281 18.12 3.71 -10.61
C LEU A 281 17.27 2.45 -10.79
N ARG A 282 16.51 2.07 -9.76
CA ARG A 282 15.58 0.92 -9.81
C ARG A 282 14.53 1.09 -10.90
N TRP A 283 14.00 2.30 -11.05
CA TRP A 283 13.04 2.64 -12.09
C TRP A 283 13.59 2.42 -13.50
N HIS A 284 14.88 2.70 -13.70
CA HIS A 284 15.55 2.54 -14.98
C HIS A 284 16.27 1.18 -15.13
N ASN A 285 16.12 0.30 -14.12
CA ASN A 285 16.80 -1.00 -14.06
C ASN A 285 18.31 -0.89 -14.26
N LEU A 286 18.92 0.08 -13.57
CA LEU A 286 20.34 0.37 -13.62
C LEU A 286 21.01 -0.10 -12.34
N GLU A 287 22.20 -0.73 -12.48
CA GLU A 287 23.07 -1.02 -11.36
C GLU A 287 24.20 0.01 -11.33
N PRO A 288 24.49 0.63 -10.16
CA PRO A 288 25.62 1.54 -10.01
C PRO A 288 26.93 0.74 -10.02
N GLU A 289 27.91 1.20 -10.79
CA GLU A 289 29.30 0.74 -10.74
C GLU A 289 30.10 1.47 -9.65
#